data_11352e1083e1a126c3b655b5e790e2e3
#
_entry.id   11352e1083e1a126c3b655b5e790e2e3
#
_cell.length_a   1.000
_cell.length_b   1.000
_cell.length_c   1.000
_cell.angle_alpha   90.00
_cell.angle_beta   90.00
_cell.angle_gamma   90.00
#
_symmetry.space_group_name_H-M   'P 1'
#
loop_
_entity.id
_entity.type
_entity.pdbx_description
1 polymer ?
#
loop_
_entity_poly.entity_id
_entity_poly.type
_entity_poly.pdbx_seq_one_letter_code
_entity_poly.pdbx_strand_id
1 'polypeptide(L)'
;MLAISGLVKRYGARTVLDGLALRVEPGEVVAIVGESGTGKSTLLNLIGGLEQADAGSIRIAGTDLATLDDDARTRLRCRAIGFVFQAFHIVPHLTALENTVLPLVLQGVAAGERDARATAMLAAVGLGSRTAALPRELSGGELQRVAIARALVHGPALVLADEPTGNLDPDTAQTVLALLNNRARAGNAATVLVTHSEAAAATADRVLRLARGRLAASGATAEHGTDGR
;
A
#
# COMPACT_ATOMS: atom_id res chain seq x y z
N MET A 1 8.86 9.95 0.68
CA MET A 1 9.75 9.21 1.57
C MET A 1 8.99 8.72 2.79
N LEU A 2 9.11 7.45 3.10
CA LEU A 2 8.68 6.83 4.36
C LEU A 2 9.92 6.57 5.22
N ALA A 3 9.88 6.90 6.52
CA ALA A 3 10.93 6.57 7.47
C ALA A 3 10.31 6.04 8.78
N ILE A 4 10.74 4.87 9.19
CA ILE A 4 10.32 4.18 10.42
C ILE A 4 11.56 3.91 11.25
N SER A 5 11.51 4.21 12.55
CA SER A 5 12.60 3.99 13.48
C SER A 5 12.10 3.39 14.80
N GLY A 6 12.68 2.27 15.19
CA GLY A 6 12.43 1.62 16.47
C GLY A 6 10.98 1.24 16.74
N LEU A 7 10.21 0.91 15.68
CA LEU A 7 8.77 0.68 15.78
C LEU A 7 8.45 -0.57 16.60
N VAL A 8 7.64 -0.42 17.63
CA VAL A 8 7.16 -1.51 18.47
C VAL A 8 5.64 -1.55 18.47
N LYS A 9 5.08 -2.75 18.34
CA LYS A 9 3.64 -3.01 18.52
C LYS A 9 3.40 -4.27 19.32
N ARG A 10 2.50 -4.16 20.30
CA ARG A 10 2.10 -5.27 21.18
C ARG A 10 0.58 -5.40 21.22
N TYR A 11 0.11 -6.62 21.36
CA TYR A 11 -1.28 -6.95 21.68
C TYR A 11 -1.29 -7.82 22.94
N GLY A 12 -1.63 -7.21 24.07
CA GLY A 12 -1.47 -7.83 25.37
C GLY A 12 0.00 -8.20 25.63
N ALA A 13 0.27 -9.46 25.94
CA ALA A 13 1.62 -9.98 26.19
C ALA A 13 2.42 -10.28 24.89
N ARG A 14 1.76 -10.28 23.71
CA ARG A 14 2.40 -10.65 22.46
C ARG A 14 3.02 -9.42 21.79
N THR A 15 4.33 -9.41 21.61
CA THR A 15 5.03 -8.44 20.75
C THR A 15 4.93 -8.91 19.29
N VAL A 16 4.36 -8.08 18.42
CA VAL A 16 4.18 -8.35 16.98
C VAL A 16 5.26 -7.67 16.16
N LEU A 17 5.63 -6.43 16.50
CA LEU A 17 6.77 -5.71 15.93
C LEU A 17 7.71 -5.31 17.05
N ASP A 18 9.02 -5.49 16.85
CA ASP A 18 10.05 -5.33 17.86
C ASP A 18 11.25 -4.51 17.35
N GLY A 19 11.19 -3.20 17.55
CA GLY A 19 12.26 -2.29 17.16
C GLY A 19 12.47 -2.17 15.64
N LEU A 20 11.38 -2.33 14.84
CA LEU A 20 11.45 -2.35 13.38
C LEU A 20 11.91 -1.00 12.84
N ALA A 21 12.82 -1.02 11.86
CA ALA A 21 13.26 0.13 11.10
C ALA A 21 13.05 -0.12 9.59
N LEU A 22 12.60 0.91 8.87
CA LEU A 22 12.38 0.86 7.43
C LEU A 22 12.52 2.27 6.84
N ARG A 23 13.20 2.36 5.70
CA ARG A 23 13.22 3.58 4.88
C ARG A 23 12.85 3.21 3.45
N VAL A 24 11.96 4.00 2.85
CA VAL A 24 11.54 3.88 1.45
C VAL A 24 11.61 5.25 0.81
N GLU A 25 12.40 5.37 -0.26
CA GLU A 25 12.58 6.62 -0.96
C GLU A 25 11.43 6.90 -1.95
N PRO A 26 11.25 8.16 -2.37
CA PRO A 26 10.30 8.49 -3.43
C PRO A 26 10.58 7.68 -4.71
N GLY A 27 9.54 7.08 -5.28
CA GLY A 27 9.63 6.23 -6.48
C GLY A 27 10.18 4.82 -6.24
N GLU A 28 10.66 4.52 -5.03
CA GLU A 28 11.13 3.17 -4.65
C GLU A 28 9.96 2.26 -4.32
N VAL A 29 10.05 1.00 -4.76
CA VAL A 29 9.12 -0.08 -4.42
C VAL A 29 9.84 -1.07 -3.50
N VAL A 30 9.37 -1.23 -2.27
CA VAL A 30 9.88 -2.20 -1.31
C VAL A 30 8.83 -3.28 -1.07
N ALA A 31 9.18 -4.54 -1.34
CA ALA A 31 8.34 -5.68 -1.00
C ALA A 31 8.67 -6.19 0.41
N ILE A 32 7.64 -6.49 1.18
CA ILE A 32 7.74 -7.13 2.49
C ILE A 32 7.08 -8.50 2.40
N VAL A 33 7.90 -9.53 2.52
CA VAL A 33 7.45 -10.93 2.52
C VAL A 33 7.50 -11.52 3.93
N GLY A 34 6.74 -12.58 4.17
CA GLY A 34 6.74 -13.30 5.45
C GLY A 34 5.53 -14.20 5.57
N GLU A 35 5.57 -15.14 6.52
CA GLU A 35 4.48 -16.07 6.78
C GLU A 35 3.20 -15.35 7.22
N SER A 36 2.06 -16.03 7.15
CA SER A 36 0.80 -15.50 7.68
C SER A 36 0.93 -15.24 9.19
N GLY A 37 0.35 -14.14 9.66
CA GLY A 37 0.38 -13.77 11.08
C GLY A 37 1.70 -13.21 11.62
N THR A 38 2.69 -12.90 10.75
CA THR A 38 3.97 -12.28 11.16
C THR A 38 3.87 -10.79 11.49
N GLY A 39 2.72 -10.14 11.22
CA GLY A 39 2.52 -8.72 11.51
C GLY A 39 2.60 -7.80 10.28
N LYS A 40 2.55 -8.33 9.05
CA LYS A 40 2.59 -7.53 7.81
C LYS A 40 1.44 -6.52 7.72
N SER A 41 0.20 -6.97 7.90
CA SER A 41 -0.98 -6.09 7.88
C SER A 41 -0.98 -5.12 9.07
N THR A 42 -0.49 -5.55 10.26
CA THR A 42 -0.26 -4.65 11.40
C THR A 42 0.72 -3.54 11.02
N LEU A 43 1.82 -3.87 10.35
CA LEU A 43 2.78 -2.87 9.88
C LEU A 43 2.13 -1.87 8.91
N LEU A 44 1.33 -2.36 7.93
CA LEU A 44 0.60 -1.47 7.01
C LEU A 44 -0.41 -0.58 7.74
N ASN A 45 -1.14 -1.12 8.73
CA ASN A 45 -2.08 -0.34 9.53
C ASN A 45 -1.38 0.77 10.32
N LEU A 46 -0.24 0.47 10.92
CA LEU A 46 0.58 1.46 11.63
C LEU A 46 1.10 2.55 10.70
N ILE A 47 1.66 2.17 9.53
CA ILE A 47 2.12 3.12 8.52
C ILE A 47 0.95 3.97 8.01
N GLY A 48 -0.21 3.34 7.81
CA GLY A 48 -1.43 4.03 7.40
C GLY A 48 -2.06 4.92 8.48
N GLY A 49 -1.53 4.90 9.71
CA GLY A 49 -2.10 5.63 10.85
C GLY A 49 -3.51 5.15 11.23
N LEU A 50 -3.85 3.89 10.90
CA LEU A 50 -5.10 3.23 11.30
C LEU A 50 -4.98 2.63 12.71
N GLU A 51 -3.75 2.36 13.14
CA GLU A 51 -3.40 1.93 14.48
C GLU A 51 -2.27 2.80 15.04
N GLN A 52 -2.13 2.82 16.36
CA GLN A 52 -1.04 3.52 17.05
C GLN A 52 0.06 2.52 17.42
N ALA A 53 1.32 2.96 17.27
CA ALA A 53 2.48 2.25 17.76
C ALA A 53 2.61 2.41 19.29
N ASP A 54 3.18 1.40 19.95
CA ASP A 54 3.48 1.47 21.38
C ASP A 54 4.82 2.17 21.64
N ALA A 55 5.75 2.15 20.66
CA ALA A 55 7.00 2.90 20.69
C ALA A 55 7.56 3.09 19.27
N GLY A 56 8.55 3.97 19.13
CA GLY A 56 9.18 4.32 17.86
C GLY A 56 8.47 5.45 17.14
N SER A 57 8.87 5.72 15.90
CA SER A 57 8.32 6.79 15.07
C SER A 57 8.06 6.34 13.64
N ILE A 58 7.03 6.92 13.02
CA ILE A 58 6.70 6.74 11.59
C ILE A 58 6.57 8.13 10.99
N ARG A 59 7.38 8.43 9.97
CA ARG A 59 7.33 9.69 9.23
C ARG A 59 6.96 9.46 7.78
N ILE A 60 5.95 10.18 7.30
CA ILE A 60 5.49 10.16 5.92
C ILE A 60 5.62 11.57 5.34
N ALA A 61 6.35 11.72 4.25
CA ALA A 61 6.63 13.02 3.63
C ALA A 61 7.13 14.07 4.63
N GLY A 62 7.94 13.65 5.62
CA GLY A 62 8.48 14.52 6.67
C GLY A 62 7.61 14.68 7.91
N THR A 63 6.33 14.32 7.85
CA THR A 63 5.39 14.45 8.98
C THR A 63 5.44 13.20 9.88
N ASP A 64 5.64 13.38 11.18
CA ASP A 64 5.64 12.29 12.16
C ASP A 64 4.21 11.99 12.64
N LEU A 65 3.76 10.75 12.48
CA LEU A 65 2.40 10.32 12.86
C LEU A 65 2.14 10.44 14.37
N ALA A 66 3.17 10.31 15.20
CA ALA A 66 3.03 10.38 16.66
C ALA A 66 2.64 11.78 17.17
N THR A 67 2.94 12.82 16.38
CA THR A 67 2.62 14.23 16.74
C THR A 67 1.23 14.68 16.32
N LEU A 68 0.49 13.83 15.59
CA LEU A 68 -0.80 14.17 15.01
C LEU A 68 -1.95 13.68 15.90
N ASP A 69 -2.99 14.50 16.03
CA ASP A 69 -4.31 14.05 16.49
C ASP A 69 -5.03 13.20 15.42
N ASP A 70 -6.18 12.64 15.76
CA ASP A 70 -6.91 11.72 14.86
C ASP A 70 -7.40 12.43 13.59
N ASP A 71 -7.80 13.71 13.69
CA ASP A 71 -8.24 14.50 12.54
C ASP A 71 -7.06 14.81 11.60
N ALA A 72 -5.91 15.19 12.15
CA ALA A 72 -4.71 15.44 11.37
C ALA A 72 -4.19 14.16 10.69
N ARG A 73 -4.24 13.00 11.39
CA ARG A 73 -3.93 11.68 10.79
C ARG A 73 -4.88 11.35 9.65
N THR A 74 -6.18 11.60 9.82
CA THR A 74 -7.18 11.38 8.77
C THR A 74 -6.90 12.26 7.56
N ARG A 75 -6.60 13.55 7.77
CA ARG A 75 -6.21 14.47 6.68
C ARG A 75 -4.92 14.02 5.97
N LEU A 76 -3.93 13.54 6.72
CA LEU A 76 -2.68 13.00 6.15
C LEU A 76 -2.98 11.77 5.28
N ARG A 77 -3.77 10.80 5.78
CA ARG A 77 -4.19 9.63 4.99
C ARG A 77 -4.83 10.04 3.68
N CYS A 78 -5.82 10.92 3.74
CA CYS A 78 -6.53 11.38 2.55
C CYS A 78 -5.63 12.06 1.52
N ARG A 79 -4.56 12.75 1.95
CA ARG A 79 -3.70 13.52 1.06
C ARG A 79 -2.47 12.77 0.58
N ALA A 80 -1.86 11.98 1.45
CA ALA A 80 -0.52 11.45 1.23
C ALA A 80 -0.46 9.94 1.01
N ILE A 81 -1.54 9.19 1.28
CA ILE A 81 -1.51 7.73 1.22
C ILE A 81 -2.53 7.19 0.23
N GLY A 82 -2.08 6.31 -0.66
CA GLY A 82 -2.94 5.45 -1.49
C GLY A 82 -2.93 4.02 -0.97
N PHE A 83 -4.12 3.43 -0.78
CA PHE A 83 -4.26 2.04 -0.35
C PHE A 83 -4.74 1.16 -1.49
N VAL A 84 -4.09 0.00 -1.66
CA VAL A 84 -4.50 -1.08 -2.55
C VAL A 84 -4.62 -2.36 -1.73
N PHE A 85 -5.79 -2.99 -1.72
CA PHE A 85 -6.07 -4.18 -0.93
C PHE A 85 -6.38 -5.39 -1.81
N GLN A 86 -6.17 -6.59 -1.29
CA GLN A 86 -6.53 -7.85 -1.93
C GLN A 86 -8.04 -7.94 -2.24
N ALA A 87 -8.89 -7.50 -1.34
CA ALA A 87 -10.36 -7.54 -1.49
C ALA A 87 -10.91 -6.33 -2.28
N PHE A 88 -10.08 -5.56 -2.98
CA PHE A 88 -10.39 -4.36 -3.77
C PHE A 88 -11.02 -3.21 -2.98
N HIS A 89 -11.92 -3.49 -2.04
CA HIS A 89 -12.73 -2.54 -1.26
C HIS A 89 -13.43 -1.49 -2.14
N ILE A 90 -13.98 -1.94 -3.26
CA ILE A 90 -14.74 -1.12 -4.18
C ILE A 90 -16.17 -0.93 -3.61
N VAL A 91 -16.68 0.29 -3.67
CA VAL A 91 -18.04 0.61 -3.25
C VAL A 91 -19.01 0.09 -4.31
N PRO A 92 -19.91 -0.88 -3.98
CA PRO A 92 -20.63 -1.66 -4.98
C PRO A 92 -21.71 -0.87 -5.74
N HIS A 93 -22.17 0.27 -5.21
CA HIS A 93 -23.20 1.11 -5.81
C HIS A 93 -22.64 2.29 -6.61
N LEU A 94 -21.33 2.45 -6.63
CA LEU A 94 -20.65 3.49 -7.38
C LEU A 94 -20.02 2.91 -8.64
N THR A 95 -20.05 3.66 -9.74
CA THR A 95 -19.35 3.32 -10.98
C THR A 95 -17.83 3.30 -10.79
N ALA A 96 -17.09 2.85 -11.79
CA ALA A 96 -15.63 2.90 -11.79
C ALA A 96 -15.11 4.35 -11.61
N LEU A 97 -15.73 5.32 -12.29
CA LEU A 97 -15.41 6.74 -12.15
C LEU A 97 -15.67 7.24 -10.73
N GLU A 98 -16.87 6.99 -10.20
CA GLU A 98 -17.28 7.44 -8.87
C GLU A 98 -16.41 6.81 -7.77
N ASN A 99 -16.03 5.53 -7.90
CA ASN A 99 -15.04 4.92 -6.99
C ASN A 99 -13.69 5.62 -7.06
N THR A 100 -13.24 5.98 -8.27
CA THR A 100 -11.93 6.59 -8.47
C THR A 100 -11.88 8.03 -7.94
N VAL A 101 -12.96 8.81 -8.02
CA VAL A 101 -13.00 10.18 -7.51
C VAL A 101 -13.03 10.31 -5.99
N LEU A 102 -13.35 9.26 -5.23
CA LEU A 102 -13.55 9.32 -3.77
C LEU A 102 -12.44 10.06 -3.02
N PRO A 103 -11.14 9.81 -3.23
CA PRO A 103 -10.07 10.54 -2.54
C PRO A 103 -10.08 12.04 -2.86
N LEU A 104 -10.44 12.41 -4.08
CA LEU A 104 -10.51 13.82 -4.51
C LEU A 104 -11.73 14.54 -3.89
N VAL A 105 -12.85 13.81 -3.71
CA VAL A 105 -14.02 14.30 -2.98
C VAL A 105 -13.65 14.63 -1.53
N LEU A 106 -12.96 13.70 -0.86
CA LEU A 106 -12.51 13.88 0.53
C LEU A 106 -11.51 15.04 0.69
N GLN A 107 -10.80 15.38 -0.38
CA GLN A 107 -9.88 16.53 -0.41
C GLN A 107 -10.58 17.85 -0.78
N GLY A 108 -11.88 17.84 -1.11
CA GLY A 108 -12.63 19.01 -1.50
C GLY A 108 -12.32 19.53 -2.91
N VAL A 109 -11.78 18.68 -3.81
CA VAL A 109 -11.51 19.06 -5.21
C VAL A 109 -12.82 19.33 -5.95
N ALA A 110 -12.87 20.38 -6.76
CA ALA A 110 -14.06 20.76 -7.52
C ALA A 110 -14.49 19.65 -8.51
N ALA A 111 -15.81 19.51 -8.75
CA ALA A 111 -16.39 18.39 -9.50
C ALA A 111 -15.75 18.19 -10.88
N GLY A 112 -15.66 19.24 -11.69
CA GLY A 112 -15.09 19.15 -13.05
C GLY A 112 -13.61 18.72 -13.07
N GLU A 113 -12.81 19.19 -12.11
CA GLU A 113 -11.40 18.80 -11.98
C GLU A 113 -11.26 17.34 -11.55
N ARG A 114 -11.99 16.92 -10.51
CA ARG A 114 -11.90 15.54 -10.02
C ARG A 114 -12.33 14.52 -11.07
N ASP A 115 -13.40 14.80 -11.84
CA ASP A 115 -13.91 13.91 -12.88
C ASP A 115 -12.90 13.81 -14.05
N ALA A 116 -12.30 14.92 -14.44
CA ALA A 116 -11.25 14.93 -15.46
C ALA A 116 -10.00 14.11 -15.02
N ARG A 117 -9.54 14.30 -13.76
CA ARG A 117 -8.40 13.56 -13.20
C ARG A 117 -8.71 12.07 -13.10
N ALA A 118 -9.90 11.69 -12.63
CA ALA A 118 -10.30 10.29 -12.50
C ALA A 118 -10.47 9.61 -13.87
N THR A 119 -11.06 10.30 -14.86
CA THR A 119 -11.17 9.79 -16.23
C THR A 119 -9.79 9.56 -16.83
N ALA A 120 -8.86 10.50 -16.69
CA ALA A 120 -7.49 10.34 -17.15
C ALA A 120 -6.78 9.18 -16.45
N MET A 121 -6.97 9.01 -15.14
CA MET A 121 -6.39 7.90 -14.39
C MET A 121 -6.98 6.55 -14.82
N LEU A 122 -8.30 6.45 -15.01
CA LEU A 122 -8.93 5.23 -15.53
C LEU A 122 -8.44 4.87 -16.94
N ALA A 123 -8.29 5.85 -17.82
CA ALA A 123 -7.68 5.63 -19.13
C ALA A 123 -6.23 5.13 -19.00
N ALA A 124 -5.47 5.71 -18.07
CA ALA A 124 -4.08 5.32 -17.78
C ALA A 124 -3.92 3.90 -17.24
N VAL A 125 -4.96 3.35 -16.60
CA VAL A 125 -5.00 1.95 -16.14
C VAL A 125 -5.76 1.03 -17.12
N GLY A 126 -6.05 1.50 -18.35
CA GLY A 126 -6.70 0.70 -19.39
C GLY A 126 -8.21 0.53 -19.21
N LEU A 127 -8.88 1.43 -18.48
CA LEU A 127 -10.32 1.40 -18.21
C LEU A 127 -11.07 2.63 -18.76
N GLY A 128 -10.51 3.31 -19.76
CA GLY A 128 -11.10 4.53 -20.33
C GLY A 128 -12.51 4.34 -20.90
N SER A 129 -12.83 3.16 -21.46
CA SER A 129 -14.16 2.81 -21.97
C SER A 129 -15.12 2.23 -20.90
N ARG A 130 -14.64 2.06 -19.66
CA ARG A 130 -15.38 1.40 -18.55
C ARG A 130 -15.73 2.36 -17.41
N THR A 131 -15.61 3.65 -17.62
CA THR A 131 -15.83 4.68 -16.57
C THR A 131 -17.20 4.61 -15.92
N ALA A 132 -18.25 4.31 -16.68
CA ALA A 132 -19.63 4.20 -16.21
C ALA A 132 -20.00 2.78 -15.72
N ALA A 133 -19.11 1.80 -15.83
CA ALA A 133 -19.40 0.43 -15.42
C ALA A 133 -19.53 0.33 -13.89
N LEU A 134 -20.53 -0.43 -13.43
CA LEU A 134 -20.68 -0.82 -12.03
C LEU A 134 -19.76 -2.00 -11.69
N PRO A 135 -19.38 -2.17 -10.42
CA PRO A 135 -18.48 -3.25 -10.00
C PRO A 135 -18.91 -4.65 -10.44
N ARG A 136 -20.20 -4.93 -10.46
CA ARG A 136 -20.77 -6.22 -10.92
C ARG A 136 -20.54 -6.51 -12.42
N GLU A 137 -20.19 -5.50 -13.20
CA GLU A 137 -19.95 -5.56 -14.64
C GLU A 137 -18.45 -5.66 -14.99
N LEU A 138 -17.60 -5.69 -13.96
CA LEU A 138 -16.16 -5.70 -14.07
C LEU A 138 -15.58 -7.04 -13.64
N SER A 139 -14.55 -7.50 -14.35
CA SER A 139 -13.74 -8.66 -13.94
C SER A 139 -12.89 -8.35 -12.71
N GLY A 140 -12.36 -9.36 -12.03
CA GLY A 140 -11.46 -9.18 -10.87
C GLY A 140 -10.25 -8.30 -11.20
N GLY A 141 -9.63 -8.50 -12.36
CA GLY A 141 -8.53 -7.64 -12.81
C GLY A 141 -8.94 -6.20 -13.13
N GLU A 142 -10.16 -5.98 -13.65
CA GLU A 142 -10.70 -4.64 -13.85
C GLU A 142 -11.01 -3.96 -12.51
N LEU A 143 -11.60 -4.67 -11.54
CA LEU A 143 -11.84 -4.17 -10.18
C LEU A 143 -10.54 -3.76 -9.50
N GLN A 144 -9.49 -4.55 -9.65
CA GLN A 144 -8.17 -4.20 -9.09
C GLN A 144 -7.58 -2.96 -9.79
N ARG A 145 -7.74 -2.81 -11.09
CA ARG A 145 -7.32 -1.59 -11.79
C ARG A 145 -8.10 -0.35 -11.35
N VAL A 146 -9.40 -0.48 -11.04
CA VAL A 146 -10.18 0.60 -10.41
C VAL A 146 -9.62 0.93 -9.02
N ALA A 147 -9.30 -0.08 -8.20
CA ALA A 147 -8.70 0.13 -6.88
C ALA A 147 -7.33 0.84 -6.97
N ILE A 148 -6.50 0.49 -7.95
CA ILE A 148 -5.22 1.17 -8.22
C ILE A 148 -5.46 2.62 -8.68
N ALA A 149 -6.40 2.84 -9.60
CA ALA A 149 -6.74 4.18 -10.06
C ALA A 149 -7.18 5.06 -8.88
N ARG A 150 -8.05 4.55 -8.03
CA ARG A 150 -8.49 5.22 -6.79
C ARG A 150 -7.32 5.55 -5.87
N ALA A 151 -6.41 4.59 -5.68
CA ALA A 151 -5.24 4.77 -4.80
C ALA A 151 -4.27 5.84 -5.30
N LEU A 152 -4.20 6.10 -6.62
CA LEU A 152 -3.20 6.97 -7.24
C LEU A 152 -3.74 8.32 -7.74
N VAL A 153 -5.07 8.48 -7.90
CA VAL A 153 -5.69 9.65 -8.54
C VAL A 153 -5.37 10.99 -7.87
N HIS A 154 -5.14 10.97 -6.57
CA HIS A 154 -4.83 12.16 -5.76
C HIS A 154 -3.33 12.46 -5.69
N GLY A 155 -2.46 11.66 -6.33
CA GLY A 155 -1.01 11.86 -6.31
C GLY A 155 -0.38 11.61 -4.93
N PRO A 156 -0.59 10.43 -4.31
CA PRO A 156 -0.08 10.17 -2.97
C PRO A 156 1.45 10.14 -2.93
N ALA A 157 2.04 10.52 -1.79
CA ALA A 157 3.46 10.38 -1.54
C ALA A 157 3.86 8.94 -1.17
N LEU A 158 2.89 8.13 -0.71
CA LEU A 158 3.09 6.75 -0.28
C LEU A 158 1.95 5.86 -0.79
N VAL A 159 2.31 4.71 -1.35
CA VAL A 159 1.35 3.64 -1.69
C VAL A 159 1.57 2.46 -0.75
N LEU A 160 0.50 1.98 -0.14
CA LEU A 160 0.47 0.79 0.69
C LEU A 160 -0.36 -0.27 -0.01
N ALA A 161 0.26 -1.37 -0.42
CA ALA A 161 -0.39 -2.47 -1.12
C ALA A 161 -0.34 -3.74 -0.28
N ASP A 162 -1.51 -4.25 0.12
CA ASP A 162 -1.66 -5.50 0.89
C ASP A 162 -2.20 -6.59 -0.03
N GLU A 163 -1.33 -7.53 -0.42
CA GLU A 163 -1.65 -8.65 -1.31
C GLU A 163 -2.42 -8.22 -2.58
N PRO A 164 -1.95 -7.22 -3.34
CA PRO A 164 -2.76 -6.56 -4.38
C PRO A 164 -3.17 -7.48 -5.53
N THR A 165 -2.64 -8.70 -5.59
CA THR A 165 -2.90 -9.67 -6.66
C THR A 165 -3.37 -11.03 -6.14
N GLY A 166 -3.63 -11.16 -4.85
CA GLY A 166 -3.96 -12.45 -4.23
C GLY A 166 -5.25 -13.10 -4.73
N ASN A 167 -6.13 -12.34 -5.40
CA ASN A 167 -7.40 -12.84 -5.96
C ASN A 167 -7.40 -12.89 -7.50
N LEU A 168 -6.23 -12.76 -8.14
CA LEU A 168 -6.09 -12.72 -9.59
C LEU A 168 -5.36 -13.97 -10.11
N ASP A 169 -5.64 -14.35 -11.35
CA ASP A 169 -4.84 -15.33 -12.06
C ASP A 169 -3.42 -14.78 -12.33
N PRO A 170 -2.42 -15.67 -12.59
CA PRO A 170 -1.02 -15.25 -12.70
C PRO A 170 -0.74 -14.19 -13.77
N ASP A 171 -1.38 -14.27 -14.93
CA ASP A 171 -1.12 -13.36 -16.06
C ASP A 171 -1.71 -11.98 -15.77
N THR A 172 -2.92 -11.94 -15.25
CA THR A 172 -3.58 -10.70 -14.77
C THR A 172 -2.78 -10.08 -13.62
N ALA A 173 -2.28 -10.91 -12.68
CA ALA A 173 -1.47 -10.46 -11.56
C ALA A 173 -0.21 -9.73 -12.01
N GLN A 174 0.54 -10.28 -12.96
CA GLN A 174 1.75 -9.64 -13.51
C GLN A 174 1.43 -8.29 -14.16
N THR A 175 0.37 -8.24 -14.97
CA THR A 175 -0.08 -7.02 -15.64
C THR A 175 -0.45 -5.93 -14.64
N VAL A 176 -1.20 -6.31 -13.60
CA VAL A 176 -1.67 -5.39 -12.54
C VAL A 176 -0.50 -4.87 -11.70
N LEU A 177 0.47 -5.74 -11.33
CA LEU A 177 1.67 -5.33 -10.58
C LEU A 177 2.55 -4.37 -11.39
N ALA A 178 2.81 -4.68 -12.66
CA ALA A 178 3.58 -3.81 -13.53
C ALA A 178 2.92 -2.43 -13.66
N LEU A 179 1.60 -2.40 -13.80
CA LEU A 179 0.82 -1.16 -13.86
C LEU A 179 0.93 -0.37 -12.55
N LEU A 180 0.72 -1.01 -11.39
CA LEU A 180 0.85 -0.38 -10.08
C LEU A 180 2.24 0.25 -9.91
N ASN A 181 3.29 -0.53 -10.11
CA ASN A 181 4.66 -0.09 -9.93
C ASN A 181 5.02 1.06 -10.89
N ASN A 182 4.67 0.94 -12.18
CA ASN A 182 4.97 1.98 -13.16
C ASN A 182 4.23 3.29 -12.86
N ARG A 183 2.96 3.22 -12.41
CA ARG A 183 2.18 4.41 -12.05
C ARG A 183 2.65 5.04 -10.75
N ALA A 184 3.00 4.24 -9.74
CA ALA A 184 3.56 4.75 -8.50
C ALA A 184 4.91 5.45 -8.74
N ARG A 185 5.81 4.85 -9.54
CA ARG A 185 7.09 5.48 -9.92
C ARG A 185 6.90 6.76 -10.72
N ALA A 186 6.01 6.76 -11.70
CA ALA A 186 5.71 7.96 -12.49
C ALA A 186 5.17 9.12 -11.63
N GLY A 187 4.42 8.80 -10.56
CA GLY A 187 3.96 9.75 -9.55
C GLY A 187 4.99 10.04 -8.45
N ASN A 188 6.18 9.46 -8.51
CA ASN A 188 7.23 9.56 -7.49
C ASN A 188 6.78 9.13 -6.09
N ALA A 189 5.82 8.19 -6.00
CA ALA A 189 5.33 7.66 -4.74
C ALA A 189 6.26 6.57 -4.20
N ALA A 190 6.62 6.65 -2.91
CA ALA A 190 7.21 5.53 -2.20
C ALA A 190 6.17 4.39 -2.11
N THR A 191 6.57 3.14 -2.34
CA THR A 191 5.62 2.02 -2.33
C THR A 191 6.07 0.92 -1.38
N VAL A 192 5.17 0.50 -0.49
CA VAL A 192 5.32 -0.70 0.35
C VAL A 192 4.34 -1.74 -0.14
N LEU A 193 4.87 -2.84 -0.69
CA LEU A 193 4.12 -3.99 -1.19
C LEU A 193 4.25 -5.14 -0.19
N VAL A 194 3.17 -5.51 0.47
CA VAL A 194 3.11 -6.72 1.30
C VAL A 194 2.59 -7.87 0.45
N THR A 195 3.31 -8.97 0.42
CA THR A 195 2.89 -10.16 -0.34
C THR A 195 3.54 -11.44 0.18
N HIS A 196 2.89 -12.57 -0.10
CA HIS A 196 3.45 -13.92 0.04
C HIS A 196 3.90 -14.49 -1.31
N SER A 197 3.59 -13.84 -2.42
CA SER A 197 3.99 -14.25 -3.76
C SER A 197 5.42 -13.83 -4.08
N GLU A 198 6.29 -14.79 -4.37
CA GLU A 198 7.67 -14.52 -4.80
C GLU A 198 7.69 -13.75 -6.13
N ALA A 199 6.78 -14.07 -7.05
CA ALA A 199 6.66 -13.38 -8.32
C ALA A 199 6.29 -11.90 -8.13
N ALA A 200 5.38 -11.59 -7.19
CA ALA A 200 5.04 -10.21 -6.84
C ALA A 200 6.24 -9.49 -6.18
N ALA A 201 6.91 -10.15 -5.25
CA ALA A 201 8.07 -9.59 -4.56
C ALA A 201 9.23 -9.28 -5.53
N ALA A 202 9.44 -10.12 -6.55
CA ALA A 202 10.48 -9.93 -7.56
C ALA A 202 10.29 -8.67 -8.44
N THR A 203 9.11 -8.04 -8.41
CA THR A 203 8.86 -6.77 -9.13
C THR A 203 9.34 -5.53 -8.37
N ALA A 204 9.73 -5.68 -7.10
CA ALA A 204 10.18 -4.60 -6.23
C ALA A 204 11.69 -4.33 -6.38
N ASP A 205 12.12 -3.11 -6.04
CA ASP A 205 13.53 -2.72 -6.04
C ASP A 205 14.31 -3.37 -4.87
N ARG A 206 13.61 -3.62 -3.75
CA ARG A 206 14.14 -4.32 -2.58
C ARG A 206 13.11 -5.26 -2.00
N VAL A 207 13.58 -6.42 -1.53
CA VAL A 207 12.75 -7.42 -0.84
C VAL A 207 13.24 -7.60 0.58
N LEU A 208 12.35 -7.38 1.55
CA LEU A 208 12.61 -7.56 2.97
C LEU A 208 11.72 -8.67 3.53
N ARG A 209 12.25 -9.49 4.42
CA ARG A 209 11.49 -10.51 5.14
C ARG A 209 11.12 -10.02 6.53
N LEU A 210 9.83 -10.04 6.84
CA LEU A 210 9.33 -9.81 8.19
C LEU A 210 9.28 -11.15 8.94
N ALA A 211 10.12 -11.28 9.96
CA ALA A 211 10.16 -12.45 10.83
C ALA A 211 10.43 -12.02 12.27
N ARG A 212 9.73 -12.63 13.23
CA ARG A 212 9.89 -12.35 14.68
C ARG A 212 9.84 -10.84 15.01
N GLY A 213 8.95 -10.11 14.33
CA GLY A 213 8.74 -8.67 14.54
C GLY A 213 9.82 -7.74 13.94
N ARG A 214 10.77 -8.26 13.17
CA ARG A 214 11.88 -7.51 12.59
C ARG A 214 11.97 -7.70 11.08
N LEU A 215 12.50 -6.70 10.38
CA LEU A 215 12.82 -6.78 8.96
C LEU A 215 14.28 -7.18 8.76
N ALA A 216 14.52 -8.12 7.86
CA ALA A 216 15.85 -8.51 7.37
C ALA A 216 15.85 -8.50 5.84
N ALA A 217 17.00 -8.29 5.20
CA ALA A 217 17.14 -8.45 3.76
C ALA A 217 16.78 -9.89 3.36
N SER A 218 15.98 -10.05 2.31
CA SER A 218 15.64 -11.37 1.79
C SER A 218 16.87 -11.93 1.06
N GLY A 219 17.63 -12.83 1.72
CA GLY A 219 18.89 -13.36 1.24
C GLY A 219 19.95 -13.55 2.32
N ALA A 220 19.80 -12.91 3.50
CA ALA A 220 20.59 -13.24 4.66
C ALA A 220 20.03 -14.53 5.28
N THR A 221 20.57 -15.68 4.90
CA THR A 221 20.42 -16.94 5.65
C THR A 221 20.89 -16.65 7.06
N ALA A 222 19.98 -16.81 8.04
CA ALA A 222 20.37 -16.85 9.44
C ALA A 222 21.39 -18.00 9.57
N GLU A 223 22.66 -17.68 9.73
CA GLU A 223 23.63 -18.63 10.20
C GLU A 223 23.10 -19.16 11.54
N HIS A 224 22.73 -20.43 11.54
CA HIS A 224 22.49 -21.18 12.76
C HIS A 224 23.83 -21.17 13.49
N GLY A 225 23.93 -20.36 14.53
CA GLY A 225 24.96 -20.51 15.53
C GLY A 225 24.85 -21.91 16.10
N THR A 226 25.66 -22.81 15.60
CA THR A 226 25.98 -24.07 16.26
C THR A 226 26.76 -23.69 17.51
N ASP A 227 26.06 -23.55 18.61
CA ASP A 227 26.71 -23.60 19.93
C ASP A 227 27.11 -25.05 20.16
N GLY A 228 28.37 -25.31 19.91
CA GLY A 228 29.04 -26.57 20.22
C GLY A 228 29.61 -26.50 21.63
N ARG A 229 29.15 -27.42 22.45
CA ARG A 229 29.73 -27.96 23.69
C ARG A 229 29.52 -27.17 24.96
#